data_ceca26256deee696b351463016b72eaf
#
_entry.id   ceca26256deee696b351463016b72eaf
#
_cell.length_a   1.000
_cell.length_b   1.000
_cell.length_c   1.000
_cell.angle_alpha   90.00
_cell.angle_beta   90.00
_cell.angle_gamma   90.00
#
_symmetry.space_group_name_H-M   'P 1'
#
loop_
_entity.id
_entity.type
_entity.pdbx_description
1 polymer ?
#
loop_
_entity_poly.entity_id
_entity_poly.type
_entity_poly.pdbx_seq_one_letter_code
_entity_poly.pdbx_strand_id
1 'polypeptide(L)'
;VNNPWMIGEIEAYREGLLNVVVKDMLDVEGCPTTLGSRLVAATATPATQDSSVVARLRASGVHLRGKANLVEFAFGVHGINPWYGTPRNPLSGDLLPGGSSSGSAVAVALGEAEVGIGTDTGGSIRIPAACCGVIGLKPTYGLIDETGCAPLALSLDTIGVLARTLADLADGFCGIGGMLEGSVPSWIGQVRVGVPEFDDVVTEVLRGIDIPMHAVTDIDLNELWRNGNTVLLVEAYRQLHDYLGEAHRLDPRGLSRLRGAETITDDVYLEALRYRDSARERAFRSLGMGEGIVALPTMAVQVPQLASFDLTYMNRLTLPFNYLGFPALALPVRVGPPALQGEGADGMVPFSLQLVAVDHRESQLLTVAKKIYERYGTYHADLGTTGVQH
;
A
#
# COMPACT_ATOMS: atom_id res chain seq x y z
N VAL A 1 15.38 -18.49 11.48
CA VAL A 1 13.94 -18.77 11.32
C VAL A 1 13.51 -18.14 10.03
N ASN A 2 13.09 -18.97 9.06
CA ASN A 2 12.69 -18.48 7.73
C ASN A 2 11.49 -17.53 7.86
N ASN A 3 11.58 -16.31 7.32
CA ASN A 3 10.47 -15.35 7.33
C ASN A 3 9.55 -15.67 6.15
N PRO A 4 8.24 -15.98 6.36
CA PRO A 4 7.34 -16.43 5.30
C PRO A 4 6.83 -15.26 4.41
N TRP A 5 7.73 -14.39 3.95
CA TRP A 5 7.37 -13.29 3.05
C TRP A 5 7.10 -13.74 1.60
N MET A 6 7.57 -14.94 1.22
CA MET A 6 7.43 -15.52 -0.12
C MET A 6 6.56 -16.77 -0.10
N ILE A 7 5.68 -16.92 -1.09
CA ILE A 7 4.86 -18.13 -1.32
C ILE A 7 5.54 -19.05 -2.34
N GLY A 8 6.13 -18.49 -3.38
CA GLY A 8 6.81 -19.24 -4.45
C GLY A 8 8.06 -18.52 -4.94
N GLU A 9 9.20 -19.20 -4.88
CA GLU A 9 10.45 -18.71 -5.45
C GLU A 9 10.46 -18.91 -6.98
N ILE A 10 10.96 -17.91 -7.72
CA ILE A 10 11.15 -17.99 -9.18
C ILE A 10 12.66 -18.06 -9.46
N GLU A 11 13.43 -17.11 -8.95
CA GLU A 11 14.86 -17.05 -9.11
C GLU A 11 15.56 -16.64 -7.79
N ALA A 12 16.79 -17.09 -7.57
CA ALA A 12 17.58 -16.69 -6.41
C ALA A 12 18.02 -15.20 -6.51
N TYR A 13 18.26 -14.53 -5.37
CA TYR A 13 18.74 -13.15 -5.36
C TYR A 13 20.02 -12.97 -6.21
N ARG A 14 20.07 -11.90 -7.00
CA ARG A 14 21.24 -11.52 -7.80
C ARG A 14 21.75 -10.15 -7.43
N GLU A 15 22.97 -10.10 -6.91
CA GLU A 15 23.65 -8.86 -6.62
C GLU A 15 23.88 -8.05 -7.89
N GLY A 16 23.69 -6.71 -7.79
CA GLY A 16 23.90 -5.77 -8.91
C GLY A 16 22.76 -5.71 -9.92
N LEU A 17 21.67 -6.46 -9.73
CA LEU A 17 20.44 -6.33 -10.51
C LEU A 17 19.32 -5.75 -9.64
N LEU A 18 18.31 -5.16 -10.28
CA LEU A 18 17.07 -4.77 -9.62
C LEU A 18 16.23 -6.03 -9.36
N ASN A 19 16.30 -6.56 -8.14
CA ASN A 19 15.53 -7.72 -7.72
C ASN A 19 14.11 -7.29 -7.37
N VAL A 20 13.11 -7.95 -7.96
CA VAL A 20 11.70 -7.62 -7.82
C VAL A 20 10.91 -8.82 -7.28
N VAL A 21 10.06 -8.59 -6.29
CA VAL A 21 9.03 -9.55 -5.87
C VAL A 21 7.66 -9.06 -6.30
N VAL A 22 6.78 -9.97 -6.70
CA VAL A 22 5.42 -9.64 -7.09
C VAL A 22 4.40 -10.31 -6.18
N LYS A 23 3.41 -9.57 -5.73
CA LYS A 23 2.32 -10.09 -4.90
C LYS A 23 1.62 -11.25 -5.60
N ASP A 24 1.27 -12.29 -4.85
CA ASP A 24 0.63 -13.49 -5.39
C ASP A 24 -0.86 -13.28 -5.77
N MET A 25 -1.11 -12.15 -6.42
CA MET A 25 -2.32 -11.82 -7.17
C MET A 25 -2.03 -11.59 -8.66
N LEU A 26 -0.74 -11.40 -9.00
CA LEU A 26 -0.31 -11.18 -10.38
C LEU A 26 0.12 -12.52 -10.99
N ASP A 27 -0.35 -12.80 -12.19
CA ASP A 27 0.06 -13.96 -12.95
C ASP A 27 1.53 -13.85 -13.39
N VAL A 28 2.25 -14.95 -13.17
CA VAL A 28 3.61 -15.16 -13.65
C VAL A 28 3.60 -16.47 -14.44
N GLU A 29 4.00 -16.44 -15.70
CA GLU A 29 4.01 -17.62 -16.56
C GLU A 29 4.73 -18.79 -15.90
N GLY A 30 4.09 -19.97 -15.91
CA GLY A 30 4.60 -21.19 -15.29
C GLY A 30 4.38 -21.29 -13.77
N CYS A 31 3.87 -20.25 -13.11
CA CYS A 31 3.59 -20.25 -11.66
C CYS A 31 2.07 -20.20 -11.39
N PRO A 32 1.57 -20.90 -10.36
CA PRO A 32 0.18 -20.75 -9.94
C PRO A 32 -0.02 -19.40 -9.23
N THR A 33 -1.21 -18.80 -9.37
CA THR A 33 -1.65 -17.65 -8.57
C THR A 33 -2.64 -18.14 -7.53
N THR A 34 -2.24 -18.04 -6.24
CA THR A 34 -2.99 -18.67 -5.13
C THR A 34 -3.82 -17.69 -4.31
N LEU A 35 -3.65 -16.38 -4.51
CA LEU A 35 -4.31 -15.31 -3.76
C LEU A 35 -4.06 -15.39 -2.24
N GLY A 36 -2.94 -16.01 -1.83
CA GLY A 36 -2.67 -16.29 -0.42
C GLY A 36 -3.67 -17.24 0.23
N SER A 37 -4.46 -17.98 -0.57
CA SER A 37 -5.52 -18.89 -0.11
C SER A 37 -5.17 -20.34 -0.32
N ARG A 38 -5.27 -21.15 0.73
CA ARG A 38 -5.16 -22.61 0.63
C ARG A 38 -6.28 -23.21 -0.23
N LEU A 39 -7.44 -22.59 -0.23
CA LEU A 39 -8.58 -23.06 -1.04
C LEU A 39 -8.28 -22.91 -2.53
N VAL A 40 -7.82 -21.72 -2.94
CA VAL A 40 -7.43 -21.46 -4.34
C VAL A 40 -6.26 -22.32 -4.76
N ALA A 41 -5.23 -22.43 -3.92
CA ALA A 41 -4.04 -23.23 -4.20
C ALA A 41 -4.34 -24.71 -4.50
N ALA A 42 -5.41 -25.26 -3.94
CA ALA A 42 -5.79 -26.66 -4.17
C ALA A 42 -6.21 -26.95 -5.62
N THR A 43 -6.59 -25.94 -6.39
CA THR A 43 -7.06 -26.08 -7.79
C THR A 43 -6.35 -25.15 -8.75
N ALA A 44 -5.47 -24.26 -8.26
CA ALA A 44 -4.71 -23.34 -9.11
C ALA A 44 -3.78 -24.12 -10.06
N THR A 45 -3.82 -23.74 -11.32
CA THR A 45 -2.88 -24.21 -12.36
C THR A 45 -1.85 -23.13 -12.66
N PRO A 46 -0.65 -23.49 -13.13
CA PRO A 46 0.31 -22.50 -13.58
C PRO A 46 -0.29 -21.57 -14.64
N ALA A 47 -0.06 -20.27 -14.50
CA ALA A 47 -0.48 -19.29 -15.48
C ALA A 47 0.18 -19.57 -16.85
N THR A 48 -0.57 -19.38 -17.91
CA THR A 48 -0.09 -19.62 -19.29
C THR A 48 0.64 -18.42 -19.89
N GLN A 49 0.57 -17.27 -19.22
CA GLN A 49 1.24 -16.03 -19.60
C GLN A 49 1.47 -15.15 -18.38
N ASP A 50 2.42 -14.25 -18.50
CA ASP A 50 2.63 -13.18 -17.49
C ASP A 50 1.46 -12.20 -17.49
N SER A 51 1.17 -11.61 -16.32
CA SER A 51 0.37 -10.39 -16.24
C SER A 51 1.06 -9.24 -16.99
N SER A 52 0.29 -8.23 -17.41
CA SER A 52 0.82 -7.06 -18.12
C SER A 52 2.01 -6.41 -17.38
N VAL A 53 1.91 -6.29 -16.05
CA VAL A 53 2.96 -5.77 -15.19
C VAL A 53 4.20 -6.65 -15.20
N VAL A 54 4.05 -7.96 -15.05
CA VAL A 54 5.18 -8.91 -15.04
C VAL A 54 5.88 -8.94 -16.39
N ALA A 55 5.13 -8.91 -17.49
CA ALA A 55 5.68 -8.85 -18.85
C ALA A 55 6.53 -7.59 -19.06
N ARG A 56 6.07 -6.42 -18.57
CA ARG A 56 6.83 -5.15 -18.62
C ARG A 56 8.10 -5.21 -17.77
N LEU A 57 8.00 -5.74 -16.55
CA LEU A 57 9.17 -5.92 -15.67
C LEU A 57 10.24 -6.81 -16.34
N ARG A 58 9.85 -7.94 -16.94
CA ARG A 58 10.80 -8.78 -17.68
C ARG A 58 11.42 -8.04 -18.88
N ALA A 59 10.62 -7.27 -19.61
CA ALA A 59 11.10 -6.48 -20.73
C ALA A 59 12.09 -5.36 -20.31
N SER A 60 11.96 -4.83 -19.08
CA SER A 60 12.91 -3.86 -18.52
C SER A 60 14.20 -4.48 -17.98
N GLY A 61 14.32 -5.81 -17.99
CA GLY A 61 15.54 -6.52 -17.58
C GLY A 61 15.70 -6.68 -16.06
N VAL A 62 14.63 -6.51 -15.28
CA VAL A 62 14.68 -6.76 -13.82
C VAL A 62 14.80 -8.25 -13.54
N HIS A 63 15.29 -8.57 -12.34
CA HIS A 63 15.40 -9.94 -11.85
C HIS A 63 14.19 -10.29 -10.98
N LEU A 64 13.36 -11.24 -11.42
CA LEU A 64 12.12 -11.61 -10.75
C LEU A 64 12.38 -12.70 -9.71
N ARG A 65 12.34 -12.31 -8.42
CA ARG A 65 12.66 -13.18 -7.28
C ARG A 65 11.58 -14.23 -6.98
N GLY A 66 10.33 -13.81 -6.99
CA GLY A 66 9.26 -14.71 -6.56
C GLY A 66 7.91 -14.05 -6.35
N LYS A 67 6.95 -14.90 -5.96
CA LYS A 67 5.59 -14.53 -5.60
C LYS A 67 5.50 -14.25 -4.09
N ALA A 68 5.20 -13.00 -3.72
CA ALA A 68 5.16 -12.53 -2.35
C ALA A 68 3.84 -12.89 -1.65
N ASN A 69 3.94 -13.24 -0.38
CA ASN A 69 2.82 -13.54 0.51
C ASN A 69 1.91 -12.33 0.73
N LEU A 70 0.65 -12.60 1.03
CA LEU A 70 -0.38 -11.57 1.20
C LEU A 70 -1.46 -12.04 2.18
N VAL A 71 -2.31 -11.13 2.65
CA VAL A 71 -3.58 -11.50 3.30
C VAL A 71 -4.46 -12.24 2.30
N GLU A 72 -5.10 -13.32 2.73
CA GLU A 72 -5.98 -14.12 1.87
C GLU A 72 -6.93 -13.24 1.04
N PHE A 73 -6.98 -13.46 -0.29
CA PHE A 73 -7.73 -12.66 -1.28
C PHE A 73 -7.41 -11.16 -1.28
N ALA A 74 -6.30 -10.72 -0.70
CA ALA A 74 -6.02 -9.31 -0.43
C ALA A 74 -7.07 -8.60 0.44
N PHE A 75 -7.99 -9.33 1.07
CA PHE A 75 -9.16 -8.78 1.78
C PHE A 75 -8.88 -8.54 3.27
N GLY A 76 -7.93 -7.67 3.56
CA GLY A 76 -7.54 -7.24 4.90
C GLY A 76 -6.26 -6.43 4.90
N VAL A 77 -6.03 -5.63 5.95
CA VAL A 77 -4.87 -4.73 6.06
C VAL A 77 -3.90 -5.10 7.18
N HIS A 78 -4.12 -6.21 7.86
CA HIS A 78 -3.33 -6.68 9.01
C HIS A 78 -2.03 -7.42 8.62
N GLY A 79 -1.97 -8.03 7.45
CA GLY A 79 -0.82 -8.81 6.98
C GLY A 79 -0.74 -10.25 7.50
N ILE A 80 -1.73 -10.70 8.28
CA ILE A 80 -1.77 -12.07 8.80
C ILE A 80 -2.25 -13.02 7.72
N ASN A 81 -1.53 -14.13 7.50
CA ASN A 81 -1.97 -15.23 6.65
C ASN A 81 -1.87 -16.54 7.43
N PRO A 82 -2.99 -17.23 7.73
CA PRO A 82 -2.98 -18.46 8.49
C PRO A 82 -2.50 -19.67 7.69
N TRP A 83 -2.44 -19.58 6.37
CA TRP A 83 -2.16 -20.70 5.45
C TRP A 83 -0.69 -20.80 5.09
N TYR A 84 -0.07 -19.66 4.78
CA TYR A 84 1.33 -19.56 4.36
C TYR A 84 2.25 -19.00 5.44
N GLY A 85 1.70 -18.71 6.62
CA GLY A 85 2.38 -18.02 7.70
C GLY A 85 2.32 -16.50 7.56
N THR A 86 2.44 -15.81 8.68
CA THR A 86 2.44 -14.33 8.72
C THR A 86 3.86 -13.82 8.51
N PRO A 87 4.14 -13.00 7.49
CA PRO A 87 5.43 -12.33 7.35
C PRO A 87 5.77 -11.55 8.62
N ARG A 88 6.98 -11.74 9.14
CA ARG A 88 7.40 -11.07 10.36
C ARG A 88 7.85 -9.65 10.04
N ASN A 89 7.30 -8.68 10.78
CA ASN A 89 7.70 -7.29 10.62
C ASN A 89 9.18 -7.12 10.94
N PRO A 90 10.01 -6.56 10.03
CA PRO A 90 11.44 -6.40 10.25
C PRO A 90 11.81 -5.41 11.37
N LEU A 91 10.91 -4.47 11.71
CA LEU A 91 11.14 -3.51 12.79
C LEU A 91 10.96 -4.13 14.17
N SER A 92 9.98 -5.04 14.31
CA SER A 92 9.78 -5.89 15.48
C SER A 92 8.85 -7.05 15.12
N GLY A 93 9.23 -8.26 15.52
CA GLY A 93 8.40 -9.46 15.30
C GLY A 93 7.06 -9.45 16.02
N ASP A 94 6.87 -8.55 16.98
CA ASP A 94 5.63 -8.38 17.75
C ASP A 94 4.66 -7.39 17.10
N LEU A 95 5.09 -6.68 16.06
CA LEU A 95 4.27 -5.74 15.30
C LEU A 95 3.59 -6.41 14.11
N LEU A 96 2.40 -5.91 13.72
CA LEU A 96 1.78 -6.30 12.46
C LEU A 96 2.67 -5.86 11.28
N PRO A 97 2.87 -6.72 10.27
CA PRO A 97 3.56 -6.31 9.04
C PRO A 97 2.71 -5.37 8.18
N GLY A 98 1.41 -5.22 8.49
CA GLY A 98 0.48 -4.55 7.61
C GLY A 98 0.21 -5.36 6.35
N GLY A 99 -0.86 -4.99 5.64
CA GLY A 99 -1.32 -5.73 4.46
C GLY A 99 -2.21 -4.87 3.55
N SER A 100 -2.66 -5.51 2.49
CA SER A 100 -2.56 -6.94 2.16
C SER A 100 -1.22 -7.35 1.51
N SER A 101 -0.41 -6.42 0.98
CA SER A 101 0.89 -6.70 0.33
C SER A 101 2.01 -6.89 1.36
N SER A 102 1.75 -7.73 2.38
CA SER A 102 2.65 -7.94 3.53
C SER A 102 4.00 -8.54 3.13
N GLY A 103 3.99 -9.55 2.27
CA GLY A 103 5.21 -10.19 1.79
C GLY A 103 6.09 -9.26 0.97
N SER A 104 5.48 -8.43 0.09
CA SER A 104 6.21 -7.46 -0.71
C SER A 104 6.90 -6.40 0.16
N ALA A 105 6.20 -5.87 1.18
CA ALA A 105 6.77 -4.88 2.09
C ALA A 105 7.89 -5.46 2.96
N VAL A 106 7.69 -6.68 3.50
CA VAL A 106 8.68 -7.34 4.34
C VAL A 106 9.93 -7.72 3.53
N ALA A 107 9.77 -8.23 2.30
CA ALA A 107 10.90 -8.55 1.42
C ALA A 107 11.78 -7.31 1.15
N VAL A 108 11.14 -6.19 0.82
CA VAL A 108 11.83 -4.92 0.58
C VAL A 108 12.51 -4.42 1.85
N ALA A 109 11.84 -4.44 2.99
CA ALA A 109 12.42 -3.97 4.26
C ALA A 109 13.61 -4.81 4.73
N LEU A 110 13.60 -6.12 4.45
CA LEU A 110 14.73 -7.03 4.74
C LEU A 110 15.88 -6.92 3.72
N GLY A 111 15.69 -6.25 2.57
CA GLY A 111 16.67 -6.23 1.49
C GLY A 111 16.71 -7.49 0.64
N GLU A 112 15.70 -8.34 0.75
CA GLU A 112 15.53 -9.53 -0.10
C GLU A 112 15.08 -9.18 -1.54
N ALA A 113 14.61 -7.95 -1.73
CA ALA A 113 14.32 -7.33 -3.01
C ALA A 113 14.49 -5.81 -2.90
N GLU A 114 14.88 -5.15 -3.97
CA GLU A 114 14.91 -3.69 -4.08
C GLU A 114 13.49 -3.14 -4.25
N VAL A 115 12.66 -3.86 -5.02
CA VAL A 115 11.29 -3.45 -5.37
C VAL A 115 10.30 -4.56 -5.05
N GLY A 116 9.19 -4.17 -4.43
CA GLY A 116 8.00 -5.01 -4.24
C GLY A 116 6.83 -4.49 -5.06
N ILE A 117 6.22 -5.34 -5.89
CA ILE A 117 4.97 -5.01 -6.56
C ILE A 117 3.81 -5.51 -5.69
N GLY A 118 2.83 -4.65 -5.47
CA GLY A 118 1.64 -4.94 -4.69
C GLY A 118 0.37 -4.42 -5.35
N THR A 119 -0.76 -4.62 -4.66
CA THR A 119 -2.06 -4.03 -5.02
C THR A 119 -2.59 -3.20 -3.85
N ASP A 120 -3.29 -2.12 -4.14
CA ASP A 120 -3.85 -1.21 -3.14
C ASP A 120 -5.32 -0.89 -3.49
N THR A 121 -6.24 -1.54 -2.77
CA THR A 121 -7.69 -1.35 -2.88
C THR A 121 -8.22 -0.40 -1.81
N GLY A 122 -7.55 -0.37 -0.66
CA GLY A 122 -7.93 0.48 0.48
C GLY A 122 -6.76 0.87 1.38
N GLY A 123 -5.52 0.78 0.86
CA GLY A 123 -4.29 1.06 1.58
C GLY A 123 -3.29 -0.10 1.54
N SER A 124 -3.55 -1.13 0.74
CA SER A 124 -2.79 -2.40 0.79
C SER A 124 -1.35 -2.34 0.25
N ILE A 125 -0.87 -1.20 -0.20
CA ILE A 125 0.54 -0.86 -0.42
C ILE A 125 1.02 0.07 0.69
N ARG A 126 0.27 1.14 0.96
CA ARG A 126 0.66 2.22 1.85
C ARG A 126 0.69 1.79 3.33
N ILE A 127 -0.26 0.95 3.76
CA ILE A 127 -0.31 0.44 5.14
C ILE A 127 0.87 -0.49 5.44
N PRO A 128 1.17 -1.55 4.66
CA PRO A 128 2.36 -2.35 4.92
C PRO A 128 3.66 -1.56 4.75
N ALA A 129 3.70 -0.55 3.86
CA ALA A 129 4.83 0.38 3.78
C ALA A 129 5.04 1.12 5.11
N ALA A 130 3.96 1.67 5.69
CA ALA A 130 3.98 2.35 6.99
C ALA A 130 4.39 1.41 8.13
N CYS A 131 3.87 0.17 8.14
CA CYS A 131 4.18 -0.82 9.18
C CYS A 131 5.62 -1.31 9.14
N CYS A 132 6.20 -1.45 7.95
CA CYS A 132 7.55 -1.99 7.75
C CYS A 132 8.63 -0.91 7.54
N GLY A 133 8.26 0.37 7.58
CA GLY A 133 9.20 1.48 7.42
C GLY A 133 9.78 1.60 6.01
N VAL A 134 9.03 1.25 4.97
CA VAL A 134 9.43 1.41 3.56
C VAL A 134 8.56 2.44 2.85
N ILE A 135 8.94 2.84 1.65
CA ILE A 135 8.16 3.76 0.81
C ILE A 135 7.14 2.94 0.02
N GLY A 136 5.89 3.44 -0.09
CA GLY A 136 4.85 2.77 -0.86
C GLY A 136 4.07 3.75 -1.73
N LEU A 137 4.06 3.52 -3.05
CA LEU A 137 3.33 4.33 -4.03
C LEU A 137 2.10 3.57 -4.55
N LYS A 138 0.93 4.13 -4.30
CA LYS A 138 -0.31 3.83 -5.03
C LYS A 138 -0.46 4.86 -6.15
N PRO A 139 -0.33 4.47 -7.43
CA PRO A 139 -0.52 5.39 -8.55
C PRO A 139 -1.97 5.86 -8.72
N THR A 140 -2.21 6.72 -9.68
CA THR A 140 -3.53 7.06 -10.18
C THR A 140 -4.30 5.80 -10.58
N TYR A 141 -5.58 5.71 -10.19
CA TYR A 141 -6.45 4.62 -10.61
C TYR A 141 -6.52 4.51 -12.15
N GLY A 142 -6.35 3.29 -12.66
CA GLY A 142 -6.37 3.00 -14.09
C GLY A 142 -5.11 3.41 -14.87
N LEU A 143 -4.07 3.96 -14.20
CA LEU A 143 -2.81 4.30 -14.87
C LEU A 143 -1.99 3.05 -15.24
N ILE A 144 -1.96 2.06 -14.36
CA ILE A 144 -1.25 0.79 -14.58
C ILE A 144 -2.24 -0.26 -15.07
N ASP A 145 -1.87 -0.98 -16.12
CA ASP A 145 -2.69 -2.04 -16.70
C ASP A 145 -2.73 -3.26 -15.74
N GLU A 146 -3.95 -3.63 -15.33
CA GLU A 146 -4.20 -4.70 -14.36
C GLU A 146 -4.49 -6.06 -15.01
N THR A 147 -4.31 -6.20 -16.33
CA THR A 147 -4.51 -7.48 -17.05
C THR A 147 -3.63 -8.57 -16.46
N GLY A 148 -4.24 -9.69 -16.06
CA GLY A 148 -3.55 -10.79 -15.38
C GLY A 148 -3.32 -10.57 -13.88
N CYS A 149 -3.98 -9.57 -13.27
CA CYS A 149 -4.09 -9.42 -11.84
C CYS A 149 -5.48 -9.85 -11.38
N ALA A 150 -5.56 -10.69 -10.35
CA ALA A 150 -6.85 -11.07 -9.77
C ALA A 150 -7.51 -9.88 -9.07
N PRO A 151 -8.78 -9.54 -9.37
CA PRO A 151 -9.44 -8.38 -8.79
C PRO A 151 -9.96 -8.64 -7.39
N LEU A 152 -10.02 -7.58 -6.56
CA LEU A 152 -10.75 -7.55 -5.30
C LEU A 152 -11.94 -6.59 -5.36
N ALA A 153 -11.71 -5.35 -5.80
CA ALA A 153 -12.76 -4.34 -6.00
C ALA A 153 -12.40 -3.49 -7.23
N LEU A 154 -13.00 -3.82 -8.36
CA LEU A 154 -12.64 -3.35 -9.69
C LEU A 154 -12.56 -1.81 -9.84
N SER A 155 -13.36 -1.08 -9.08
CA SER A 155 -13.38 0.39 -9.15
C SER A 155 -12.43 1.08 -8.18
N LEU A 156 -11.64 0.29 -7.40
CA LEU A 156 -10.72 0.77 -6.37
C LEU A 156 -9.31 0.21 -6.51
N ASP A 157 -9.18 -0.97 -7.11
CA ASP A 157 -7.90 -1.68 -7.24
C ASP A 157 -6.88 -0.84 -7.99
N THR A 158 -5.63 -0.91 -7.56
CA THR A 158 -4.51 -0.23 -8.20
C THR A 158 -3.24 -1.04 -7.94
N ILE A 159 -2.49 -1.36 -8.99
CA ILE A 159 -1.15 -1.95 -8.84
C ILE A 159 -0.15 -0.83 -8.58
N GLY A 160 0.78 -1.06 -7.65
CA GLY A 160 1.81 -0.07 -7.34
C GLY A 160 3.04 -0.69 -6.70
N VAL A 161 3.90 0.15 -6.13
CA VAL A 161 5.30 -0.16 -5.84
C VAL A 161 5.65 0.10 -4.39
N LEU A 162 6.51 -0.77 -3.84
CA LEU A 162 7.18 -0.63 -2.55
C LEU A 162 8.69 -0.64 -2.77
N ALA A 163 9.42 0.23 -2.09
CA ALA A 163 10.88 0.27 -2.15
C ALA A 163 11.50 0.90 -0.89
N ARG A 164 12.81 0.68 -0.67
CA ARG A 164 13.54 1.36 0.41
C ARG A 164 14.00 2.75 0.02
N THR A 165 14.28 2.97 -1.25
CA THR A 165 14.79 4.25 -1.75
C THR A 165 13.82 4.86 -2.78
N LEU A 166 13.87 6.19 -2.93
CA LEU A 166 13.10 6.87 -3.98
C LEU A 166 13.58 6.51 -5.39
N ALA A 167 14.85 6.14 -5.55
CA ALA A 167 15.40 5.70 -6.83
C ALA A 167 14.80 4.34 -7.23
N ASP A 168 14.88 3.34 -6.36
CA ASP A 168 14.28 2.01 -6.62
C ASP A 168 12.77 2.11 -6.82
N LEU A 169 12.09 3.01 -6.07
CA LEU A 169 10.66 3.25 -6.25
C LEU A 169 10.36 3.80 -7.65
N ALA A 170 11.16 4.76 -8.11
CA ALA A 170 11.01 5.35 -9.44
C ALA A 170 11.28 4.32 -10.54
N ASP A 171 12.35 3.53 -10.42
CA ASP A 171 12.69 2.46 -11.35
C ASP A 171 11.60 1.39 -11.40
N GLY A 172 11.10 0.95 -10.25
CA GLY A 172 9.98 0.01 -10.15
C GLY A 172 8.70 0.57 -10.76
N PHE A 173 8.37 1.84 -10.50
CA PHE A 173 7.19 2.48 -11.06
C PHE A 173 7.26 2.62 -12.59
N CYS A 174 8.41 3.04 -13.14
CA CYS A 174 8.64 3.06 -14.58
C CYS A 174 8.60 1.64 -15.18
N GLY A 175 9.18 0.66 -14.48
CA GLY A 175 9.19 -0.75 -14.89
C GLY A 175 7.80 -1.36 -15.05
N ILE A 176 6.80 -0.92 -14.28
CA ILE A 176 5.40 -1.36 -14.42
C ILE A 176 4.58 -0.51 -15.39
N GLY A 177 5.16 0.47 -16.04
CA GLY A 177 4.52 1.32 -17.05
C GLY A 177 4.14 2.71 -16.58
N GLY A 178 4.57 3.12 -15.38
CA GLY A 178 4.45 4.50 -14.93
C GLY A 178 5.40 5.44 -15.65
N MET A 179 5.05 6.72 -15.64
CA MET A 179 5.90 7.79 -16.21
C MET A 179 6.13 8.88 -15.17
N LEU A 180 7.36 9.38 -15.11
CA LEU A 180 7.75 10.45 -14.22
C LEU A 180 8.21 11.66 -15.04
N GLU A 181 7.32 12.64 -15.16
CA GLU A 181 7.67 13.94 -15.71
C GLU A 181 7.86 14.91 -14.55
N GLY A 182 9.09 15.38 -14.36
CA GLY A 182 9.46 16.22 -13.22
C GLY A 182 8.56 17.45 -13.10
N SER A 183 7.80 17.53 -12.02
CA SER A 183 6.99 18.69 -11.66
C SER A 183 7.07 18.96 -10.17
N VAL A 184 7.02 20.24 -9.80
CA VAL A 184 7.01 20.70 -8.40
C VAL A 184 5.61 21.23 -8.13
N PRO A 185 4.94 20.85 -7.03
CA PRO A 185 3.68 21.47 -6.67
C PRO A 185 3.90 22.94 -6.29
N SER A 186 2.92 23.79 -6.61
CA SER A 186 2.96 25.22 -6.27
C SER A 186 2.78 25.43 -4.75
N TRP A 187 2.13 24.49 -4.06
CA TRP A 187 1.88 24.53 -2.62
C TRP A 187 1.61 23.14 -2.05
N ILE A 188 1.71 23.03 -0.72
CA ILE A 188 1.35 21.84 0.03
C ILE A 188 0.37 22.18 1.14
N GLY A 189 -0.65 21.34 1.34
CA GLY A 189 -1.61 21.48 2.42
C GLY A 189 -1.54 20.34 3.42
N GLN A 190 -2.01 20.57 4.64
CA GLN A 190 -2.23 19.53 5.62
C GLN A 190 -3.71 19.23 5.74
N VAL A 191 -4.08 17.94 5.63
CA VAL A 191 -5.39 17.45 6.06
C VAL A 191 -5.26 16.98 7.50
N ARG A 192 -5.93 17.66 8.44
CA ARG A 192 -5.91 17.29 9.85
C ARG A 192 -6.79 16.09 10.11
N VAL A 193 -6.27 15.15 10.90
CA VAL A 193 -6.95 13.88 11.21
C VAL A 193 -7.59 13.88 12.60
N GLY A 194 -7.36 14.94 13.40
CA GLY A 194 -7.90 15.10 14.73
C GLY A 194 -7.16 14.31 15.82
N VAL A 195 -5.96 13.83 15.51
CA VAL A 195 -5.01 13.24 16.47
C VAL A 195 -3.87 14.24 16.62
N PRO A 196 -3.86 15.04 17.71
CA PRO A 196 -2.96 16.20 17.83
C PRO A 196 -1.50 15.85 17.61
N GLU A 197 -1.02 14.75 18.17
CA GLU A 197 0.37 14.31 18.07
C GLU A 197 0.76 14.00 16.62
N PHE A 198 -0.13 13.41 15.84
CA PHE A 198 0.12 13.11 14.43
C PHE A 198 0.02 14.39 13.58
N ASP A 199 -0.97 15.22 13.85
CA ASP A 199 -1.16 16.50 13.16
C ASP A 199 0.04 17.44 13.37
N ASP A 200 0.63 17.44 14.57
CA ASP A 200 1.81 18.24 14.90
C ASP A 200 3.07 17.74 14.15
N VAL A 201 3.28 16.43 14.06
CA VAL A 201 4.38 15.86 13.27
C VAL A 201 4.27 16.23 11.78
N VAL A 202 3.06 16.11 11.20
CA VAL A 202 2.83 16.56 9.81
C VAL A 202 3.16 18.04 9.65
N THR A 203 2.69 18.88 10.57
CA THR A 203 2.98 20.32 10.56
C THR A 203 4.48 20.60 10.63
N GLU A 204 5.22 19.90 11.49
CA GLU A 204 6.67 20.04 11.65
C GLU A 204 7.39 19.69 10.33
N VAL A 205 7.06 18.55 9.73
CA VAL A 205 7.65 18.11 8.45
C VAL A 205 7.40 19.15 7.36
N LEU A 206 6.17 19.64 7.22
CA LEU A 206 5.82 20.58 6.16
C LEU A 206 6.50 21.95 6.33
N ARG A 207 6.68 22.43 7.56
CA ARG A 207 7.42 23.67 7.84
C ARG A 207 8.91 23.58 7.49
N GLY A 208 9.46 22.39 7.49
CA GLY A 208 10.89 22.16 7.19
C GLY A 208 11.24 22.14 5.71
N ILE A 209 10.27 22.15 4.82
CA ILE A 209 10.49 22.13 3.36
C ILE A 209 10.10 23.45 2.72
N ASP A 210 10.84 23.85 1.69
CA ASP A 210 10.62 25.11 0.98
C ASP A 210 9.52 24.95 -0.10
N ILE A 211 8.26 24.85 0.37
CA ILE A 211 7.05 24.86 -0.46
C ILE A 211 5.98 25.66 0.31
N PRO A 212 5.28 26.61 -0.34
CA PRO A 212 4.21 27.38 0.30
C PRO A 212 3.13 26.47 0.92
N MET A 213 2.70 26.79 2.15
CA MET A 213 1.65 26.02 2.84
C MET A 213 0.29 26.69 2.68
N HIS A 214 -0.74 25.91 2.34
CA HIS A 214 -2.13 26.35 2.28
C HIS A 214 -3.02 25.52 3.21
N ALA A 215 -4.09 26.13 3.70
CA ALA A 215 -5.10 25.41 4.46
C ALA A 215 -5.99 24.59 3.53
N VAL A 216 -6.30 23.36 3.91
CA VAL A 216 -7.23 22.46 3.20
C VAL A 216 -8.33 22.06 4.16
N THR A 217 -9.58 22.42 3.83
CA THR A 217 -10.75 22.21 4.70
C THR A 217 -11.86 21.36 4.09
N ASP A 218 -11.86 21.16 2.77
CA ASP A 218 -13.01 20.61 2.03
C ASP A 218 -12.88 19.11 1.72
N ILE A 219 -12.03 18.39 2.47
CA ILE A 219 -11.86 16.94 2.34
C ILE A 219 -12.40 16.26 3.60
N ASP A 220 -13.62 15.75 3.54
CA ASP A 220 -14.21 14.94 4.61
C ASP A 220 -13.76 13.48 4.52
N LEU A 221 -12.67 13.16 5.21
CA LEU A 221 -12.10 11.80 5.23
C LEU A 221 -13.07 10.76 5.78
N ASN A 222 -13.95 11.12 6.72
CA ASN A 222 -14.89 10.18 7.32
C ASN A 222 -16.01 9.80 6.33
N GLU A 223 -16.53 10.77 5.62
CA GLU A 223 -17.56 10.52 4.61
C GLU A 223 -17.00 9.77 3.40
N LEU A 224 -15.81 10.16 2.93
CA LEU A 224 -15.08 9.44 1.89
C LEU A 224 -14.80 7.99 2.28
N TRP A 225 -14.37 7.75 3.53
CA TRP A 225 -14.12 6.41 4.03
C TRP A 225 -15.40 5.57 4.10
N ARG A 226 -16.51 6.12 4.61
CA ARG A 226 -17.79 5.39 4.71
C ARG A 226 -18.27 4.93 3.33
N ASN A 227 -18.33 5.84 2.37
CA ASN A 227 -18.76 5.53 1.02
C ASN A 227 -17.77 4.60 0.30
N GLY A 228 -16.46 4.83 0.44
CA GLY A 228 -15.43 3.96 -0.11
C GLY A 228 -15.47 2.54 0.46
N ASN A 229 -15.76 2.39 1.76
CA ASN A 229 -15.91 1.08 2.40
C ASN A 229 -17.17 0.34 1.91
N THR A 230 -18.26 1.06 1.65
CA THR A 230 -19.46 0.49 1.00
C THR A 230 -19.10 -0.10 -0.38
N VAL A 231 -18.42 0.67 -1.22
CA VAL A 231 -17.99 0.22 -2.55
C VAL A 231 -17.06 -0.99 -2.44
N LEU A 232 -16.04 -0.91 -1.58
CA LEU A 232 -15.08 -2.00 -1.35
C LEU A 232 -15.78 -3.30 -0.94
N LEU A 233 -16.71 -3.24 0.02
CA LEU A 233 -17.40 -4.42 0.54
C LEU A 233 -18.29 -5.06 -0.52
N VAL A 234 -19.07 -4.27 -1.26
CA VAL A 234 -19.98 -4.80 -2.30
C VAL A 234 -19.18 -5.42 -3.45
N GLU A 235 -18.14 -4.76 -3.90
CA GLU A 235 -17.34 -5.28 -5.01
C GLU A 235 -16.51 -6.51 -4.59
N ALA A 236 -15.92 -6.52 -3.39
CA ALA A 236 -15.25 -7.69 -2.85
C ALA A 236 -16.23 -8.87 -2.68
N TYR A 237 -17.44 -8.62 -2.21
CA TYR A 237 -18.45 -9.67 -2.13
C TYR A 237 -18.78 -10.26 -3.51
N ARG A 238 -18.96 -9.42 -4.52
CA ARG A 238 -19.23 -9.88 -5.90
C ARG A 238 -18.10 -10.72 -6.48
N GLN A 239 -16.83 -10.45 -6.09
CA GLN A 239 -15.68 -11.24 -6.53
C GLN A 239 -15.50 -12.55 -5.76
N LEU A 240 -15.89 -12.58 -4.47
CA LEU A 240 -15.51 -13.64 -3.55
C LEU A 240 -16.67 -14.51 -3.06
N HIS A 241 -17.92 -14.17 -3.40
CA HIS A 241 -19.10 -14.86 -2.86
C HIS A 241 -19.14 -16.35 -3.19
N ASP A 242 -18.60 -16.78 -4.33
CA ASP A 242 -18.57 -18.20 -4.72
C ASP A 242 -17.73 -19.05 -3.75
N TYR A 243 -16.74 -18.45 -3.07
CA TYR A 243 -15.93 -19.13 -2.07
C TYR A 243 -16.66 -19.34 -0.72
N LEU A 244 -17.78 -18.67 -0.50
CA LEU A 244 -18.55 -18.78 0.76
C LEU A 244 -19.10 -20.19 1.02
N GLY A 245 -19.27 -21.00 -0.03
CA GLY A 245 -19.61 -22.43 0.08
C GLY A 245 -18.56 -23.24 0.85
N GLU A 246 -17.31 -22.79 0.85
CA GLU A 246 -16.15 -23.42 1.51
C GLU A 246 -15.67 -22.60 2.73
N ALA A 247 -16.58 -21.88 3.40
CA ALA A 247 -16.30 -20.93 4.48
C ALA A 247 -15.38 -21.47 5.59
N HIS A 248 -15.44 -22.77 5.88
CA HIS A 248 -14.60 -23.43 6.89
C HIS A 248 -13.10 -23.52 6.49
N ARG A 249 -12.77 -23.22 5.24
CA ARG A 249 -11.41 -23.20 4.68
C ARG A 249 -10.87 -21.79 4.46
N LEU A 250 -11.66 -20.75 4.81
CA LEU A 250 -11.30 -19.35 4.66
C LEU A 250 -10.82 -18.75 5.98
N ASP A 251 -10.03 -17.67 5.91
CA ASP A 251 -9.68 -16.89 7.09
C ASP A 251 -10.94 -16.28 7.72
N PRO A 252 -11.25 -16.59 9.00
CA PRO A 252 -12.46 -16.08 9.66
C PRO A 252 -12.58 -14.55 9.66
N ARG A 253 -11.47 -13.83 9.62
CA ARG A 253 -11.42 -12.36 9.63
C ARG A 253 -11.99 -11.78 8.32
N GLY A 254 -11.54 -12.29 7.17
CA GLY A 254 -12.08 -11.93 5.85
C GLY A 254 -13.54 -12.37 5.70
N LEU A 255 -13.84 -13.61 6.11
CA LEU A 255 -15.18 -14.18 6.04
C LEU A 255 -16.24 -13.34 6.79
N SER A 256 -15.93 -12.86 8.00
CA SER A 256 -16.85 -12.02 8.77
C SER A 256 -17.20 -10.72 8.03
N ARG A 257 -16.22 -10.09 7.41
CA ARG A 257 -16.42 -8.86 6.62
C ARG A 257 -17.24 -9.12 5.35
N LEU A 258 -16.97 -10.23 4.65
CA LEU A 258 -17.71 -10.61 3.45
C LEU A 258 -19.20 -10.83 3.77
N ARG A 259 -19.52 -11.54 4.85
CA ARG A 259 -20.91 -11.75 5.28
C ARG A 259 -21.61 -10.43 5.64
N GLY A 260 -20.89 -9.47 6.21
CA GLY A 260 -21.44 -8.13 6.45
C GLY A 260 -21.85 -7.40 5.17
N ALA A 261 -21.22 -7.70 4.03
CA ALA A 261 -21.54 -7.09 2.75
C ALA A 261 -22.88 -7.56 2.16
N GLU A 262 -23.38 -8.75 2.53
CA GLU A 262 -24.66 -9.31 2.04
C GLU A 262 -25.86 -8.41 2.33
N THR A 263 -25.77 -7.57 3.34
CA THR A 263 -26.87 -6.68 3.76
C THR A 263 -26.84 -5.32 3.04
N ILE A 264 -25.82 -5.04 2.25
CA ILE A 264 -25.68 -3.76 1.51
C ILE A 264 -26.48 -3.88 0.20
N THR A 265 -27.52 -3.06 0.06
CA THR A 265 -28.35 -3.06 -1.14
C THR A 265 -27.67 -2.35 -2.32
N ASP A 266 -28.12 -2.68 -3.55
CA ASP A 266 -27.64 -2.01 -4.76
C ASP A 266 -27.91 -0.48 -4.73
N ASP A 267 -29.02 -0.03 -4.12
CA ASP A 267 -29.32 1.40 -4.00
C ASP A 267 -28.23 2.13 -3.16
N VAL A 268 -27.83 1.53 -2.04
CA VAL A 268 -26.78 2.08 -1.17
C VAL A 268 -25.44 2.10 -1.91
N TYR A 269 -25.12 1.06 -2.66
CA TYR A 269 -23.90 1.02 -3.49
C TYR A 269 -23.91 2.09 -4.59
N LEU A 270 -25.02 2.23 -5.31
CA LEU A 270 -25.15 3.23 -6.38
C LEU A 270 -25.12 4.67 -5.84
N GLU A 271 -25.65 4.92 -4.64
CA GLU A 271 -25.55 6.20 -3.96
C GLU A 271 -24.08 6.52 -3.61
N ALA A 272 -23.35 5.54 -3.09
CA ALA A 272 -21.94 5.69 -2.82
C ALA A 272 -21.14 6.03 -4.11
N LEU A 273 -21.44 5.39 -5.25
CA LEU A 273 -20.79 5.72 -6.51
C LEU A 273 -21.11 7.14 -7.00
N ARG A 274 -22.37 7.60 -6.89
CA ARG A 274 -22.75 8.99 -7.25
C ARG A 274 -22.06 10.01 -6.34
N TYR A 275 -21.96 9.71 -5.04
CA TYR A 275 -21.23 10.57 -4.10
C TYR A 275 -19.75 10.70 -4.50
N ARG A 276 -19.11 9.62 -4.95
CA ARG A 276 -17.72 9.61 -5.39
C ARG A 276 -17.44 10.67 -6.44
N ASP A 277 -18.28 10.75 -7.47
CA ASP A 277 -18.06 11.67 -8.59
C ASP A 277 -18.06 13.12 -8.12
N SER A 278 -19.06 13.50 -7.30
CA SER A 278 -19.13 14.85 -6.73
C SER A 278 -18.01 15.15 -5.73
N ALA A 279 -17.61 14.15 -4.91
CA ALA A 279 -16.53 14.30 -3.96
C ALA A 279 -15.16 14.44 -4.63
N ARG A 280 -14.94 13.67 -5.71
CA ARG A 280 -13.74 13.77 -6.55
C ARG A 280 -13.58 15.15 -7.17
N GLU A 281 -14.66 15.72 -7.70
CA GLU A 281 -14.65 17.08 -8.26
C GLU A 281 -14.36 18.14 -7.19
N ARG A 282 -14.95 18.02 -5.98
CA ARG A 282 -14.65 18.92 -4.85
C ARG A 282 -13.19 18.83 -4.45
N ALA A 283 -12.68 17.59 -4.26
CA ALA A 283 -11.29 17.37 -3.86
C ALA A 283 -10.31 17.89 -4.94
N PHE A 284 -10.60 17.68 -6.23
CA PHE A 284 -9.79 18.21 -7.33
C PHE A 284 -9.70 19.75 -7.29
N ARG A 285 -10.82 20.43 -7.01
CA ARG A 285 -10.82 21.91 -6.84
C ARG A 285 -10.05 22.33 -5.59
N SER A 286 -10.24 21.63 -4.46
CA SER A 286 -9.54 21.92 -3.20
C SER A 286 -8.02 21.75 -3.31
N LEU A 287 -7.56 20.89 -4.22
CA LEU A 287 -6.14 20.69 -4.56
C LEU A 287 -5.66 21.63 -5.69
N GLY A 288 -6.39 22.74 -5.94
CA GLY A 288 -5.99 23.76 -6.91
C GLY A 288 -5.91 23.23 -8.34
N MET A 289 -6.78 22.28 -8.71
CA MET A 289 -6.80 21.64 -10.04
C MET A 289 -5.45 21.03 -10.45
N GLY A 290 -4.70 20.51 -9.47
CA GLY A 290 -3.40 19.85 -9.68
C GLY A 290 -2.17 20.73 -9.43
N GLU A 291 -2.35 21.93 -8.91
CA GLU A 291 -1.23 22.79 -8.52
C GLU A 291 -0.67 22.45 -7.12
N GLY A 292 -1.51 21.86 -6.26
CA GLY A 292 -1.16 21.50 -4.89
C GLY A 292 -1.24 20.02 -4.60
N ILE A 293 -0.59 19.63 -3.51
CA ILE A 293 -0.71 18.31 -2.90
C ILE A 293 -1.14 18.44 -1.44
N VAL A 294 -1.61 17.36 -0.85
CA VAL A 294 -1.89 17.32 0.59
C VAL A 294 -1.06 16.27 1.29
N ALA A 295 -0.82 16.53 2.57
CA ALA A 295 -0.10 15.64 3.48
C ALA A 295 -0.95 15.34 4.72
N LEU A 296 -0.90 14.09 5.18
CA LEU A 296 -1.55 13.59 6.39
C LEU A 296 -0.79 12.33 6.87
N PRO A 297 -1.08 11.80 8.07
CA PRO A 297 -0.57 10.49 8.47
C PRO A 297 -1.04 9.39 7.51
N THR A 298 -0.24 8.35 7.30
CA THR A 298 -0.69 7.17 6.51
C THR A 298 -1.74 6.37 7.27
N MET A 299 -1.60 6.25 8.59
CA MET A 299 -2.56 5.57 9.47
C MET A 299 -3.00 6.50 10.61
N ALA A 300 -4.23 6.32 11.08
CA ALA A 300 -4.76 7.05 12.23
C ALA A 300 -4.32 6.46 13.59
N VAL A 301 -3.50 5.44 13.57
CA VAL A 301 -2.98 4.71 14.73
C VAL A 301 -1.50 4.37 14.52
N GLN A 302 -0.79 4.14 15.61
CA GLN A 302 0.55 3.56 15.54
C GLN A 302 0.50 2.14 14.97
N VAL A 303 1.65 1.60 14.55
CA VAL A 303 1.73 0.21 14.06
C VAL A 303 1.25 -0.74 15.17
N PRO A 304 0.14 -1.48 14.93
CA PRO A 304 -0.45 -2.30 16.00
C PRO A 304 0.40 -3.52 16.34
N GLN A 305 0.24 -3.99 17.58
CA GLN A 305 0.84 -5.22 18.04
C GLN A 305 0.13 -6.44 17.44
N LEU A 306 0.88 -7.49 17.09
CA LEU A 306 0.32 -8.73 16.53
C LEU A 306 -0.62 -9.46 17.51
N ALA A 307 -0.37 -9.32 18.82
CA ALA A 307 -1.15 -9.99 19.86
C ALA A 307 -2.50 -9.29 20.16
N SER A 308 -2.61 -7.97 19.87
CA SER A 308 -3.81 -7.17 20.18
C SER A 308 -3.95 -6.03 19.19
N PHE A 309 -4.91 -6.12 18.29
CA PHE A 309 -5.14 -5.07 17.30
C PHE A 309 -6.62 -4.89 17.00
N ASP A 310 -6.97 -3.64 16.68
CA ASP A 310 -8.27 -3.26 16.11
C ASP A 310 -8.06 -2.80 14.67
N LEU A 311 -8.70 -3.50 13.74
CA LEU A 311 -8.59 -3.22 12.30
C LEU A 311 -9.45 -2.03 11.86
N THR A 312 -10.36 -1.55 12.71
CA THR A 312 -11.38 -0.56 12.36
C THR A 312 -10.80 0.75 11.84
N TYR A 313 -9.58 1.09 12.27
CA TYR A 313 -8.97 2.40 12.00
C TYR A 313 -7.79 2.36 11.02
N MET A 314 -7.28 1.19 10.67
CA MET A 314 -6.03 1.11 9.89
C MET A 314 -6.14 1.74 8.49
N ASN A 315 -7.28 1.62 7.81
CA ASN A 315 -7.46 2.15 6.45
C ASN A 315 -8.27 3.45 6.37
N ARG A 316 -8.56 4.09 7.50
CA ARG A 316 -9.38 5.32 7.53
C ARG A 316 -8.78 6.47 6.74
N LEU A 317 -7.47 6.53 6.66
CA LEU A 317 -6.74 7.61 5.99
C LEU A 317 -6.24 7.22 4.59
N THR A 318 -6.31 5.94 4.22
CA THR A 318 -5.84 5.46 2.91
C THR A 318 -6.98 5.19 1.94
N LEU A 319 -8.06 4.52 2.38
CA LEU A 319 -9.22 4.20 1.54
C LEU A 319 -9.89 5.43 0.87
N PRO A 320 -9.98 6.61 1.50
CA PRO A 320 -10.48 7.81 0.84
C PRO A 320 -9.83 8.11 -0.51
N PHE A 321 -8.54 7.87 -0.64
CA PHE A 321 -7.78 8.16 -1.85
C PHE A 321 -7.81 7.03 -2.89
N ASN A 322 -8.15 5.79 -2.50
CA ASN A 322 -8.58 4.78 -3.47
C ASN A 322 -9.93 5.15 -4.06
N TYR A 323 -10.88 5.54 -3.18
CA TYR A 323 -12.22 5.91 -3.57
C TYR A 323 -12.25 7.13 -4.50
N LEU A 324 -11.38 8.12 -4.29
CA LEU A 324 -11.17 9.24 -5.19
C LEU A 324 -10.33 8.88 -6.43
N GLY A 325 -9.63 7.75 -6.45
CA GLY A 325 -8.72 7.35 -7.53
C GLY A 325 -7.38 8.10 -7.56
N PHE A 326 -7.09 8.95 -6.58
CA PHE A 326 -5.93 9.83 -6.55
C PHE A 326 -4.63 9.09 -6.19
N PRO A 327 -3.48 9.43 -6.80
CA PRO A 327 -2.19 8.87 -6.43
C PRO A 327 -1.81 9.27 -5.01
N ALA A 328 -1.19 8.34 -4.28
CA ALA A 328 -0.78 8.55 -2.91
C ALA A 328 0.53 7.82 -2.59
N LEU A 329 1.42 8.49 -1.86
CA LEU A 329 2.73 7.98 -1.45
C LEU A 329 2.79 7.91 0.07
N ALA A 330 3.08 6.73 0.64
CA ALA A 330 3.46 6.57 2.04
C ALA A 330 4.98 6.69 2.16
N LEU A 331 5.43 7.58 3.05
CA LEU A 331 6.83 7.94 3.23
C LEU A 331 7.23 7.80 4.70
N PRO A 332 8.16 6.90 5.08
CA PRO A 332 8.68 6.84 6.45
C PRO A 332 9.56 8.07 6.74
N VAL A 333 9.29 8.76 7.86
CA VAL A 333 10.05 9.94 8.30
C VAL A 333 10.51 9.80 9.73
N ARG A 334 11.73 10.32 10.04
CA ARG A 334 12.35 10.30 11.38
C ARG A 334 12.10 11.60 12.12
N VAL A 335 10.86 11.92 12.37
CA VAL A 335 10.48 13.13 13.10
C VAL A 335 9.35 12.81 14.09
N GLY A 336 9.25 13.63 15.11
CA GLY A 336 8.23 13.53 16.15
C GLY A 336 8.78 13.01 17.48
N PRO A 337 7.96 13.11 18.54
CA PRO A 337 8.35 12.70 19.88
C PRO A 337 8.55 11.18 19.97
N PRO A 338 9.42 10.69 20.88
CA PRO A 338 9.66 9.26 21.08
C PRO A 338 8.38 8.43 21.31
N ALA A 339 7.33 9.05 21.87
CA ALA A 339 6.04 8.38 22.08
C ALA A 339 5.30 7.95 20.80
N LEU A 340 5.63 8.55 19.65
CA LEU A 340 5.11 8.17 18.33
C LEU A 340 6.03 7.17 17.59
N GLN A 341 7.20 6.96 18.16
CA GLN A 341 8.22 6.06 17.68
C GLN A 341 8.12 4.80 18.58
N GLY A 342 7.36 3.78 18.16
CA GLY A 342 7.23 2.54 18.94
C GLY A 342 8.58 1.86 19.19
N GLU A 343 8.66 0.97 20.17
CA GLU A 343 9.85 0.16 20.46
C GLU A 343 10.02 -0.90 19.36
N GLY A 344 10.90 -0.66 18.38
CA GLY A 344 11.43 -1.65 17.43
C GLY A 344 12.77 -2.20 17.90
N ALA A 345 13.40 -3.09 17.13
CA ALA A 345 14.71 -3.70 17.45
C ALA A 345 15.81 -2.65 17.67
N ASP A 346 15.71 -1.47 17.05
CA ASP A 346 16.59 -0.30 17.24
C ASP A 346 15.88 0.89 17.92
N GLY A 347 14.74 0.64 18.58
CA GLY A 347 14.02 1.62 19.39
C GLY A 347 13.09 2.57 18.63
N MET A 348 12.95 2.49 17.30
CA MET A 348 12.11 3.45 16.57
C MET A 348 11.35 2.84 15.38
N VAL A 349 10.02 2.77 15.50
CA VAL A 349 9.12 2.64 14.34
C VAL A 349 8.95 4.03 13.74
N PRO A 350 9.22 4.26 12.44
CA PRO A 350 9.12 5.58 11.84
C PRO A 350 7.66 6.04 11.77
N PHE A 351 7.46 7.34 11.87
CA PHE A 351 6.18 7.94 11.48
C PHE A 351 6.01 7.82 9.96
N SER A 352 4.86 7.40 9.48
CA SER A 352 4.58 7.34 8.04
C SER A 352 3.70 8.50 7.61
N LEU A 353 4.28 9.41 6.81
CA LEU A 353 3.58 10.51 6.16
C LEU A 353 2.95 10.02 4.86
N GLN A 354 1.68 10.36 4.63
CA GLN A 354 1.03 10.17 3.34
C GLN A 354 0.97 11.48 2.58
N LEU A 355 1.51 11.48 1.35
CA LEU A 355 1.38 12.57 0.38
C LEU A 355 0.36 12.17 -0.67
N VAL A 356 -0.55 13.08 -1.03
CA VAL A 356 -1.61 12.82 -2.02
C VAL A 356 -1.67 13.96 -3.02
N ALA A 357 -1.75 13.61 -4.30
CA ALA A 357 -1.96 14.55 -5.40
C ALA A 357 -3.23 14.21 -6.18
N VAL A 358 -3.62 15.04 -7.12
CA VAL A 358 -4.64 14.66 -8.12
C VAL A 358 -4.04 13.75 -9.19
N ASP A 359 -4.89 13.22 -10.05
CA ASP A 359 -4.50 12.27 -11.10
C ASP A 359 -3.28 12.69 -11.91
N HIS A 360 -2.46 11.70 -12.23
CA HIS A 360 -1.26 11.84 -13.07
C HIS A 360 -0.24 12.85 -12.53
N ARG A 361 -0.18 13.00 -11.17
CA ARG A 361 0.79 13.87 -10.48
C ARG A 361 1.73 13.09 -9.56
N GLU A 362 2.04 11.85 -9.88
CA GLU A 362 2.98 11.00 -9.12
C GLU A 362 4.35 11.67 -8.98
N SER A 363 4.81 12.37 -10.02
CA SER A 363 6.08 13.10 -10.00
C SER A 363 6.14 14.18 -8.92
N GLN A 364 5.03 14.85 -8.63
CA GLN A 364 4.95 15.84 -7.54
C GLN A 364 5.17 15.17 -6.18
N LEU A 365 4.59 13.97 -5.98
CA LEU A 365 4.76 13.20 -4.73
C LEU A 365 6.22 12.84 -4.50
N LEU A 366 6.91 12.34 -5.54
CA LEU A 366 8.33 11.99 -5.46
C LEU A 366 9.22 13.22 -5.24
N THR A 367 8.89 14.34 -5.90
CA THR A 367 9.62 15.61 -5.73
C THR A 367 9.54 16.11 -4.29
N VAL A 368 8.35 16.07 -3.69
CA VAL A 368 8.17 16.48 -2.29
C VAL A 368 8.84 15.49 -1.34
N ALA A 369 8.71 14.19 -1.58
CA ALA A 369 9.39 13.16 -0.80
C ALA A 369 10.92 13.36 -0.80
N LYS A 370 11.50 13.70 -1.97
CA LYS A 370 12.91 14.03 -2.07
C LYS A 370 13.30 15.24 -1.20
N LYS A 371 12.53 16.33 -1.25
CA LYS A 371 12.77 17.51 -0.39
C LYS A 371 12.67 17.18 1.10
N ILE A 372 11.72 16.31 1.49
CA ILE A 372 11.62 15.85 2.87
C ILE A 372 12.86 15.07 3.27
N TYR A 373 13.34 14.15 2.44
CA TYR A 373 14.54 13.37 2.72
C TYR A 373 15.84 14.20 2.69
N GLU A 374 15.93 15.22 1.84
CA GLU A 374 17.04 16.18 1.86
C GLU A 374 17.09 16.95 3.19
N ARG A 375 15.93 17.23 3.80
CA ARG A 375 15.83 17.98 5.06
C ARG A 375 16.00 17.10 6.30
N TYR A 376 15.37 15.93 6.34
CA TYR A 376 15.25 15.10 7.54
C TYR A 376 16.06 13.79 7.47
N GLY A 377 16.71 13.51 6.36
CA GLY A 377 17.39 12.24 6.09
C GLY A 377 16.44 11.11 5.70
N THR A 378 17.01 10.04 5.14
CA THR A 378 16.26 8.82 4.80
C THR A 378 16.14 7.91 6.04
N TYR A 379 15.06 7.16 6.16
CA TYR A 379 14.90 6.22 7.26
C TYR A 379 15.91 5.06 7.20
N HIS A 380 16.26 4.60 6.01
CA HIS A 380 17.09 3.41 5.79
C HIS A 380 18.61 3.65 5.75
N ALA A 381 19.07 4.91 5.87
CA ALA A 381 20.51 5.21 5.81
C ALA A 381 21.34 4.49 6.90
N ASP A 382 20.69 4.01 7.98
CA ASP A 382 21.36 3.39 9.14
C ASP A 382 20.97 1.93 9.39
N LEU A 383 20.14 1.30 8.58
CA LEU A 383 20.05 -0.16 8.56
C LEU A 383 21.34 -0.66 7.88
N GLY A 384 22.46 -0.38 8.57
CA GLY A 384 23.79 -0.82 8.18
C GLY A 384 23.74 -2.31 7.91
N THR A 385 24.52 -2.74 6.98
CA THR A 385 24.95 -4.12 6.71
C THR A 385 25.45 -4.82 7.99
N THR A 386 24.58 -4.98 8.99
CA THR A 386 24.79 -5.91 10.07
C THR A 386 24.56 -7.29 9.47
N GLY A 387 25.65 -7.93 9.11
CA GLY A 387 25.73 -9.17 8.40
C GLY A 387 24.67 -10.16 8.85
N VAL A 388 23.84 -10.55 7.93
CA VAL A 388 23.13 -11.83 8.00
C VAL A 388 24.24 -12.88 7.95
N GLN A 389 24.66 -13.38 9.12
CA GLN A 389 25.38 -14.64 9.19
C GLN A 389 24.40 -15.72 8.74
N HIS A 390 24.73 -16.33 7.60
CA HIS A 390 24.04 -17.48 6.99
C HIS A 390 23.83 -18.66 7.94
#